data_398421100f401ea5bf34e84f79e30b35
#
_entry.id   398421100f401ea5bf34e84f79e30b35
#
_cell.length_a   1.000
_cell.length_b   1.000
_cell.length_c   1.000
_cell.angle_alpha   90.00
_cell.angle_beta   90.00
_cell.angle_gamma   90.00
#
_symmetry.space_group_name_H-M   'P 1'
#
loop_
_entity.id
_entity.type
_entity.pdbx_description
1 polymer ?
#
loop_
_entity_poly.entity_id
_entity_poly.type
_entity_poly.pdbx_seq_one_letter_code
_entity_poly.pdbx_strand_id
1 'polypeptide(L)'
;MTLSFYVHIPYCIKRCGYCDFNTYTPSELQDGATLEIVSNDYIDAVLRELDAAPTDVVPTIFFGGGTPSLLPADDLGRVIAAVKARNGLAADCEITLEANPDSVTQEKLARYLEVGFNRISFGMQSAKPHVLAALDRTHNPANVEKAITMARAAGFQSISVDLIYGTQVKA
;
A
#
# COMPACT_ATOMS: atom_id res chain seq x y z
N MET A 1 -1.98 -25.97 -6.87
CA MET A 1 -1.17 -24.77 -7.19
C MET A 1 -1.25 -23.84 -5.99
N THR A 2 -0.24 -23.03 -5.73
CA THR A 2 -0.30 -22.05 -4.63
C THR A 2 -0.92 -20.77 -5.18
N LEU A 3 -2.05 -20.32 -4.60
CA LEU A 3 -2.75 -19.09 -4.99
C LEU A 3 -2.26 -17.94 -4.10
N SER A 4 -1.86 -16.82 -4.69
CA SER A 4 -1.56 -15.57 -3.97
C SER A 4 -2.35 -14.43 -4.59
N PHE A 5 -2.73 -13.43 -3.78
CA PHE A 5 -3.44 -12.26 -4.27
C PHE A 5 -2.52 -11.04 -4.30
N TYR A 6 -2.52 -10.33 -5.42
CA TYR A 6 -2.07 -8.97 -5.54
C TYR A 6 -3.27 -8.05 -5.68
N VAL A 7 -3.46 -7.17 -4.71
CA VAL A 7 -4.53 -6.18 -4.70
C VAL A 7 -3.95 -4.84 -5.14
N HIS A 8 -4.26 -4.44 -6.35
CA HIS A 8 -3.79 -3.17 -6.90
C HIS A 8 -4.61 -2.00 -6.34
N ILE A 9 -3.97 -1.03 -5.72
CA ILE A 9 -4.60 0.21 -5.26
C ILE A 9 -4.13 1.35 -6.15
N PRO A 10 -4.99 1.88 -7.06
CA PRO A 10 -4.53 2.79 -8.10
C PRO A 10 -4.42 4.26 -7.68
N TYR A 11 -4.45 4.58 -6.40
CA TYR A 11 -4.52 5.97 -5.94
C TYR A 11 -3.20 6.50 -5.43
N CYS A 12 -2.84 7.72 -5.88
CA CYS A 12 -1.68 8.48 -5.42
C CYS A 12 -2.08 9.93 -5.16
N ILE A 13 -1.47 10.60 -4.18
CA ILE A 13 -1.61 12.06 -4.03
C ILE A 13 -0.91 12.78 -5.20
N LYS A 14 0.26 12.27 -5.58
CA LYS A 14 1.06 12.75 -6.71
C LYS A 14 1.74 11.57 -7.39
N ARG A 15 1.76 11.56 -8.72
CA ARG A 15 2.51 10.57 -9.51
C ARG A 15 3.99 10.94 -9.51
N CYS A 16 4.86 9.95 -9.22
CA CYS A 16 6.31 10.12 -9.27
C CYS A 16 6.82 10.08 -10.71
N GLY A 17 7.89 10.80 -11.02
CA GLY A 17 8.41 10.92 -12.38
C GLY A 17 8.98 9.63 -12.99
N TYR A 18 9.20 8.60 -12.18
CA TYR A 18 9.67 7.28 -12.61
C TYR A 18 8.57 6.21 -12.69
N CYS A 19 7.33 6.56 -12.30
CA CYS A 19 6.28 5.56 -12.06
C CYS A 19 5.49 5.25 -13.32
N ASP A 20 5.53 3.99 -13.75
CA ASP A 20 4.76 3.45 -14.89
C ASP A 20 3.52 2.66 -14.44
N PHE A 21 3.22 2.63 -13.14
CA PHE A 21 2.02 1.96 -12.65
C PHE A 21 0.74 2.67 -13.09
N ASN A 22 -0.32 1.89 -13.30
CA ASN A 22 -1.65 2.42 -13.54
C ASN A 22 -2.18 3.09 -12.26
N THR A 23 -1.99 4.41 -12.15
CA THR A 23 -2.34 5.19 -10.97
C THR A 23 -3.10 6.45 -11.35
N TYR A 24 -3.95 6.91 -10.42
CA TYR A 24 -4.77 8.11 -10.55
C TYR A 24 -4.49 9.06 -9.40
N THR A 25 -4.33 10.34 -9.72
CA THR A 25 -4.22 11.42 -8.76
C THR A 25 -5.58 12.10 -8.55
N PRO A 26 -5.79 12.89 -7.47
CA PRO A 26 -7.05 13.58 -7.24
C PRO A 26 -7.51 14.46 -8.44
N SER A 27 -6.58 15.04 -9.18
CA SER A 27 -6.89 15.86 -10.36
C SER A 27 -7.39 15.05 -11.58
N GLU A 28 -7.21 13.74 -11.56
CA GLU A 28 -7.65 12.82 -12.62
C GLU A 28 -8.97 12.10 -12.25
N LEU A 29 -9.45 12.29 -11.02
CA LEU A 29 -10.74 11.79 -10.58
C LEU A 29 -11.87 12.72 -11.11
N GLN A 30 -13.08 12.19 -11.20
CA GLN A 30 -14.24 12.97 -11.62
C GLN A 30 -14.49 14.16 -10.67
N ASP A 31 -15.02 15.26 -11.23
CA ASP A 31 -15.38 16.45 -10.47
C ASP A 31 -16.28 16.10 -9.27
N GLY A 32 -15.88 16.55 -8.07
CA GLY A 32 -16.59 16.28 -6.83
C GLY A 32 -16.33 14.92 -6.18
N ALA A 33 -15.55 14.03 -6.82
CA ALA A 33 -15.16 12.76 -6.22
C ALA A 33 -14.05 13.00 -5.18
N THR A 34 -14.26 12.50 -3.97
CA THR A 34 -13.22 12.42 -2.94
C THR A 34 -12.55 11.06 -2.98
N LEU A 35 -11.33 10.97 -2.44
CA LEU A 35 -10.63 9.69 -2.34
C LEU A 35 -11.45 8.64 -1.55
N GLU A 36 -12.20 9.08 -0.55
CA GLU A 36 -13.06 8.22 0.26
C GLU A 36 -14.22 7.62 -0.58
N ILE A 37 -14.89 8.43 -1.42
CA ILE A 37 -15.98 7.96 -2.27
C ILE A 37 -15.45 6.95 -3.29
N VAL A 38 -14.40 7.31 -4.02
CA VAL A 38 -13.85 6.41 -5.06
C VAL A 38 -13.20 5.15 -4.48
N SER A 39 -12.68 5.20 -3.23
CA SER A 39 -12.12 4.02 -2.59
C SER A 39 -13.20 2.99 -2.26
N ASN A 40 -14.36 3.40 -1.74
CA ASN A 40 -15.47 2.49 -1.46
C ASN A 40 -15.94 1.76 -2.72
N ASP A 41 -16.23 2.50 -3.80
CA ASP A 41 -16.67 1.92 -5.08
C ASP A 41 -15.61 0.97 -5.65
N TYR A 42 -14.33 1.33 -5.50
CA TYR A 42 -13.21 0.52 -5.95
C TYR A 42 -13.11 -0.79 -5.14
N ILE A 43 -13.18 -0.72 -3.82
CA ILE A 43 -13.14 -1.91 -2.97
C ILE A 43 -14.33 -2.83 -3.25
N ASP A 44 -15.53 -2.29 -3.50
CA ASP A 44 -16.68 -3.07 -3.90
C ASP A 44 -16.46 -3.78 -5.26
N ALA A 45 -15.75 -3.12 -6.20
CA ALA A 45 -15.34 -3.76 -7.45
C ALA A 45 -14.32 -4.89 -7.22
N VAL A 46 -13.30 -4.68 -6.37
CA VAL A 46 -12.33 -5.71 -5.98
C VAL A 46 -13.02 -6.92 -5.35
N LEU A 47 -14.00 -6.70 -4.48
CA LEU A 47 -14.77 -7.78 -3.85
C LEU A 47 -15.57 -8.59 -4.88
N ARG A 48 -16.17 -7.94 -5.88
CA ARG A 48 -16.86 -8.64 -6.99
C ARG A 48 -15.89 -9.45 -7.86
N GLU A 49 -14.67 -8.92 -8.12
CA GLU A 49 -13.63 -9.63 -8.88
C GLU A 49 -13.14 -10.88 -8.12
N LEU A 50 -13.03 -10.77 -6.79
CA LEU A 50 -12.66 -11.89 -5.94
C LEU A 50 -13.62 -13.08 -6.09
N ASP A 51 -14.91 -12.85 -6.33
CA ASP A 51 -15.90 -13.91 -6.50
C ASP A 51 -15.60 -14.85 -7.69
N ALA A 52 -14.89 -14.35 -8.69
CA ALA A 52 -14.47 -15.12 -9.86
C ALA A 52 -13.11 -15.84 -9.68
N ALA A 53 -12.37 -15.52 -8.62
CA ALA A 53 -11.03 -16.10 -8.38
C ALA A 53 -11.13 -17.58 -7.90
N PRO A 54 -10.08 -18.41 -8.06
CA PRO A 54 -9.98 -19.74 -7.46
C PRO A 54 -10.13 -19.71 -5.93
N THR A 55 -10.45 -20.87 -5.31
CA THR A 55 -10.75 -20.98 -3.87
C THR A 55 -9.66 -21.71 -3.07
N ASP A 56 -8.43 -21.79 -3.59
CA ASP A 56 -7.31 -22.41 -2.86
C ASP A 56 -6.90 -21.57 -1.63
N VAL A 57 -6.33 -22.24 -0.61
CA VAL A 57 -5.77 -21.57 0.58
C VAL A 57 -4.67 -20.59 0.18
N VAL A 58 -4.70 -19.41 0.77
CA VAL A 58 -3.87 -18.26 0.39
C VAL A 58 -2.70 -18.07 1.37
N PRO A 59 -1.45 -18.23 0.91
CA PRO A 59 -0.26 -17.97 1.73
C PRO A 59 0.16 -16.49 1.74
N THR A 60 -0.21 -15.70 0.71
CA THR A 60 0.17 -14.28 0.67
C THR A 60 -0.90 -13.41 0.05
N ILE A 61 -1.08 -12.21 0.63
CA ILE A 61 -1.86 -11.11 0.05
C ILE A 61 -0.98 -9.87 0.04
N PHE A 62 -0.82 -9.25 -1.12
CA PHE A 62 0.01 -8.06 -1.29
C PHE A 62 -0.84 -6.89 -1.79
N PHE A 63 -0.91 -5.82 -1.00
CA PHE A 63 -1.56 -4.57 -1.40
C PHE A 63 -0.49 -3.59 -1.88
N GLY A 64 -0.53 -3.28 -3.18
CA GLY A 64 0.48 -2.44 -3.84
C GLY A 64 -0.09 -1.58 -4.96
N GLY A 65 0.78 -1.01 -5.76
CA GLY A 65 0.45 -0.21 -6.95
C GLY A 65 0.70 1.28 -6.77
N GLY A 66 -0.31 2.06 -6.46
CA GLY A 66 -0.18 3.49 -6.15
C GLY A 66 0.32 3.70 -4.72
N THR A 67 -0.59 4.03 -3.82
CA THR A 67 -0.27 4.23 -2.40
C THR A 67 -1.39 3.63 -1.54
N PRO A 68 -1.36 2.33 -1.27
CA PRO A 68 -2.40 1.65 -0.48
C PRO A 68 -2.66 2.30 0.88
N SER A 69 -1.64 2.84 1.54
CA SER A 69 -1.75 3.52 2.82
C SER A 69 -2.51 4.86 2.81
N LEU A 70 -3.01 5.30 1.65
CA LEU A 70 -3.96 6.41 1.55
C LEU A 70 -5.37 5.97 1.94
N LEU A 71 -5.73 4.71 1.69
CA LEU A 71 -7.06 4.20 1.95
C LEU A 71 -7.29 3.94 3.44
N PRO A 72 -8.55 4.03 3.91
CA PRO A 72 -8.91 3.59 5.25
C PRO A 72 -8.55 2.12 5.47
N ALA A 73 -8.02 1.81 6.66
CA ALA A 73 -7.66 0.43 7.01
C ALA A 73 -8.86 -0.51 6.96
N ASP A 74 -10.05 -0.02 7.33
CA ASP A 74 -11.28 -0.80 7.31
C ASP A 74 -11.67 -1.24 5.90
N ASP A 75 -11.48 -0.40 4.90
CA ASP A 75 -11.76 -0.73 3.50
C ASP A 75 -10.84 -1.84 3.01
N LEU A 76 -9.53 -1.73 3.27
CA LEU A 76 -8.58 -2.79 2.93
C LEU A 76 -8.85 -4.07 3.74
N GLY A 77 -9.27 -3.92 5.00
CA GLY A 77 -9.68 -5.02 5.88
C GLY A 77 -10.86 -5.83 5.34
N ARG A 78 -11.81 -5.18 4.63
CA ARG A 78 -12.93 -5.88 3.95
C ARG A 78 -12.42 -6.89 2.92
N VAL A 79 -11.38 -6.54 2.15
CA VAL A 79 -10.78 -7.45 1.17
C VAL A 79 -10.10 -8.62 1.88
N ILE A 80 -9.32 -8.37 2.95
CA ILE A 80 -8.66 -9.42 3.75
C ILE A 80 -9.71 -10.38 4.33
N ALA A 81 -10.77 -9.83 4.91
CA ALA A 81 -11.85 -10.62 5.49
C ALA A 81 -12.58 -11.48 4.44
N ALA A 82 -12.82 -10.93 3.25
CA ALA A 82 -13.44 -11.66 2.15
C ALA A 82 -12.56 -12.81 1.64
N VAL A 83 -11.25 -12.56 1.44
CA VAL A 83 -10.30 -13.62 1.06
C VAL A 83 -10.25 -14.70 2.14
N LYS A 84 -10.18 -14.33 3.42
CA LYS A 84 -10.17 -15.27 4.54
C LYS A 84 -11.43 -16.12 4.58
N ALA A 85 -12.60 -15.53 4.40
CA ALA A 85 -13.87 -16.22 4.45
C ALA A 85 -14.06 -17.18 3.28
N ARG A 86 -13.61 -16.78 2.08
CA ARG A 86 -13.81 -17.52 0.84
C ARG A 86 -12.75 -18.60 0.60
N ASN A 87 -11.49 -18.29 0.85
CA ASN A 87 -10.34 -19.13 0.50
C ASN A 87 -9.72 -19.81 1.75
N GLY A 88 -9.82 -19.19 2.92
CA GLY A 88 -8.97 -19.49 4.05
C GLY A 88 -7.55 -18.91 3.84
N LEU A 89 -6.87 -18.64 4.94
CA LEU A 89 -5.48 -18.18 4.95
C LEU A 89 -4.57 -19.29 5.49
N ALA A 90 -3.37 -19.42 4.94
CA ALA A 90 -2.34 -20.27 5.54
C ALA A 90 -1.99 -19.78 6.96
N ALA A 91 -1.50 -20.68 7.81
CA ALA A 91 -1.20 -20.35 9.21
C ALA A 91 -0.14 -19.24 9.35
N ASP A 92 0.76 -19.15 8.37
CA ASP A 92 1.85 -18.18 8.25
C ASP A 92 1.61 -17.16 7.11
N CYS A 93 0.34 -16.93 6.75
CA CYS A 93 -0.01 -16.02 5.65
C CYS A 93 0.61 -14.64 5.85
N GLU A 94 1.41 -14.20 4.86
CA GLU A 94 1.93 -12.85 4.83
C GLU A 94 0.91 -11.90 4.17
N ILE A 95 0.55 -10.83 4.87
CA ILE A 95 -0.34 -9.79 4.36
C ILE A 95 0.42 -8.46 4.38
N THR A 96 0.85 -8.04 3.19
CA THR A 96 1.73 -6.88 3.01
C THR A 96 0.96 -5.64 2.60
N LEU A 97 1.32 -4.51 3.20
CA LEU A 97 0.90 -3.15 2.83
C LEU A 97 2.09 -2.35 2.29
N GLU A 98 2.00 -1.83 1.07
CA GLU A 98 2.87 -0.76 0.61
C GLU A 98 2.42 0.59 1.16
N ALA A 99 3.36 1.40 1.64
CA ALA A 99 3.07 2.66 2.28
C ALA A 99 4.03 3.79 1.86
N ASN A 100 3.47 4.99 1.73
CA ASN A 100 4.29 6.20 1.70
C ASN A 100 4.59 6.62 3.15
N PRO A 101 5.85 6.93 3.51
CA PRO A 101 6.21 7.36 4.86
C PRO A 101 5.39 8.54 5.40
N ASP A 102 4.94 9.45 4.51
CA ASP A 102 4.15 10.64 4.88
C ASP A 102 2.65 10.35 5.05
N SER A 103 2.18 9.16 4.65
CA SER A 103 0.74 8.80 4.68
C SER A 103 0.30 8.08 5.96
N VAL A 104 1.24 7.74 6.85
CA VAL A 104 0.98 6.92 8.03
C VAL A 104 1.04 7.73 9.32
N THR A 105 0.20 7.34 10.29
CA THR A 105 0.24 7.78 11.69
C THR A 105 0.27 6.55 12.59
N GLN A 106 0.54 6.76 13.88
CA GLN A 106 0.53 5.66 14.87
C GLN A 106 -0.83 4.95 14.90
N GLU A 107 -1.93 5.71 14.85
CA GLU A 107 -3.29 5.19 14.88
C GLU A 107 -3.61 4.38 13.62
N LYS A 108 -3.23 4.91 12.43
CA LYS A 108 -3.40 4.17 11.17
C LYS A 108 -2.63 2.86 11.18
N LEU A 109 -1.39 2.86 11.65
CA LEU A 109 -0.55 1.67 11.70
C LEU A 109 -1.13 0.61 12.64
N ALA A 110 -1.62 1.02 13.81
CA ALA A 110 -2.32 0.12 14.72
C ALA A 110 -3.58 -0.47 14.06
N ARG A 111 -4.36 0.36 13.35
CA ARG A 111 -5.56 -0.10 12.67
C ARG A 111 -5.26 -1.06 11.52
N TYR A 112 -4.18 -0.85 10.75
CA TYR A 112 -3.75 -1.81 9.73
C TYR A 112 -3.41 -3.19 10.33
N LEU A 113 -2.74 -3.23 11.49
CA LEU A 113 -2.49 -4.50 12.19
C LEU A 113 -3.79 -5.18 12.64
N GLU A 114 -4.73 -4.41 13.21
CA GLU A 114 -6.03 -4.94 13.68
C GLU A 114 -6.84 -5.58 12.55
N VAL A 115 -6.80 -5.02 11.34
CA VAL A 115 -7.53 -5.59 10.18
C VAL A 115 -6.79 -6.73 9.50
N GLY A 116 -5.55 -7.06 9.95
CA GLY A 116 -4.85 -8.29 9.55
C GLY A 116 -3.55 -8.11 8.79
N PHE A 117 -3.08 -6.89 8.51
CA PHE A 117 -1.74 -6.70 7.95
C PHE A 117 -0.67 -7.13 8.96
N ASN A 118 0.39 -7.81 8.49
CA ASN A 118 1.50 -8.24 9.34
C ASN A 118 2.88 -7.85 8.78
N ARG A 119 2.92 -7.31 7.55
CA ARG A 119 4.12 -6.76 6.93
C ARG A 119 3.82 -5.39 6.31
N ILE A 120 4.78 -4.47 6.38
CA ILE A 120 4.70 -3.16 5.73
C ILE A 120 5.99 -2.85 4.98
N SER A 121 5.88 -2.30 3.74
CA SER A 121 7.00 -1.80 2.94
C SER A 121 6.87 -0.29 2.74
N PHE A 122 7.90 0.46 3.08
CA PHE A 122 7.93 1.91 2.90
C PHE A 122 8.71 2.30 1.64
N GLY A 123 8.07 3.03 0.75
CA GLY A 123 8.72 3.62 -0.42
C GLY A 123 9.68 4.74 -0.05
N MET A 124 10.89 4.42 0.39
CA MET A 124 11.94 5.38 0.72
C MET A 124 12.62 5.94 -0.54
N GLN A 125 12.89 5.09 -1.51
CA GLN A 125 13.57 5.32 -2.78
C GLN A 125 15.02 5.84 -2.64
N SER A 126 15.26 6.87 -1.85
CA SER A 126 16.61 7.40 -1.54
C SER A 126 16.62 8.18 -0.23
N ALA A 127 17.77 8.17 0.47
CA ALA A 127 18.04 9.07 1.60
C ALA A 127 18.58 10.45 1.16
N LYS A 128 18.82 10.67 -0.16
CA LYS A 128 19.43 11.88 -0.68
C LYS A 128 18.38 12.81 -1.28
N PRO A 129 18.20 14.05 -0.76
CA PRO A 129 17.17 14.98 -1.24
C PRO A 129 17.26 15.27 -2.75
N HIS A 130 18.45 15.42 -3.30
CA HIS A 130 18.63 15.68 -4.73
C HIS A 130 18.23 14.49 -5.61
N VAL A 131 18.40 13.25 -5.12
CA VAL A 131 17.92 12.05 -5.81
C VAL A 131 16.39 11.98 -5.76
N LEU A 132 15.78 12.25 -4.60
CA LEU A 132 14.33 12.31 -4.48
C LEU A 132 13.73 13.39 -5.39
N ALA A 133 14.36 14.56 -5.49
CA ALA A 133 13.94 15.60 -6.42
C ALA A 133 14.00 15.14 -7.88
N ALA A 134 15.05 14.39 -8.28
CA ALA A 134 15.15 13.82 -9.63
C ALA A 134 14.10 12.73 -9.92
N LEU A 135 13.58 12.09 -8.87
CA LEU A 135 12.50 11.10 -8.93
C LEU A 135 11.10 11.72 -8.79
N ASP A 136 10.97 13.04 -8.71
CA ASP A 136 9.71 13.75 -8.38
C ASP A 136 9.04 13.25 -7.08
N ARG A 137 9.84 12.75 -6.12
CA ARG A 137 9.36 12.36 -4.79
C ARG A 137 9.33 13.55 -3.85
N THR A 138 8.23 13.70 -3.14
CA THR A 138 7.99 14.85 -2.26
C THR A 138 8.19 14.56 -0.77
N HIS A 139 8.34 13.28 -0.38
CA HIS A 139 8.50 12.92 1.02
C HIS A 139 9.86 13.40 1.58
N ASN A 140 9.85 13.74 2.87
CA ASN A 140 11.08 14.06 3.59
C ASN A 140 11.79 12.75 4.01
N PRO A 141 13.08 12.54 3.68
CA PRO A 141 13.84 11.36 4.11
C PRO A 141 13.77 11.09 5.62
N ALA A 142 13.73 12.14 6.45
CA ALA A 142 13.60 12.00 7.91
C ALA A 142 12.27 11.36 8.35
N ASN A 143 11.23 11.41 7.52
CA ASN A 143 9.94 10.80 7.84
C ASN A 143 9.97 9.27 7.71
N VAL A 144 10.93 8.72 6.95
CA VAL A 144 11.11 7.26 6.82
C VAL A 144 11.49 6.65 8.19
N GLU A 145 12.46 7.25 8.88
CA GLU A 145 12.86 6.79 10.22
C GLU A 145 11.71 6.86 11.22
N LYS A 146 10.93 7.95 11.19
CA LYS A 146 9.74 8.12 12.02
C LYS A 146 8.69 7.06 11.69
N ALA A 147 8.41 6.82 10.41
CA ALA A 147 7.43 5.83 9.97
C ALA A 147 7.83 4.41 10.41
N ILE A 148 9.10 4.04 10.30
CA ILE A 148 9.64 2.77 10.76
C ILE A 148 9.49 2.64 12.29
N THR A 149 9.84 3.70 13.03
CA THR A 149 9.72 3.73 14.49
C THR A 149 8.26 3.55 14.92
N MET A 150 7.34 4.27 14.29
CA MET A 150 5.90 4.14 14.54
C MET A 150 5.38 2.74 14.18
N ALA A 151 5.81 2.17 13.06
CA ALA A 151 5.40 0.82 12.66
C ALA A 151 5.86 -0.25 13.66
N ARG A 152 7.10 -0.15 14.15
CA ARG A 152 7.60 -1.03 15.21
C ARG A 152 6.83 -0.87 16.52
N ALA A 153 6.57 0.38 16.92
CA ALA A 153 5.79 0.68 18.13
C ALA A 153 4.34 0.21 18.02
N ALA A 154 3.75 0.21 16.82
CA ALA A 154 2.44 -0.36 16.56
C ALA A 154 2.43 -1.90 16.65
N GLY A 155 3.56 -2.58 16.40
CA GLY A 155 3.70 -4.04 16.52
C GLY A 155 4.05 -4.76 15.22
N PHE A 156 4.32 -4.06 14.09
CA PHE A 156 4.79 -4.71 12.87
C PHE A 156 6.12 -5.42 13.10
N GLN A 157 6.15 -6.73 12.85
CA GLN A 157 7.35 -7.56 12.97
C GLN A 157 8.19 -7.56 11.69
N SER A 158 7.52 -7.46 10.53
CA SER A 158 8.15 -7.44 9.21
C SER A 158 8.01 -6.04 8.59
N ILE A 159 9.15 -5.35 8.45
CA ILE A 159 9.23 -3.99 7.88
C ILE A 159 10.33 -3.98 6.84
N SER A 160 10.02 -3.48 5.63
CA SER A 160 10.99 -3.25 4.56
C SER A 160 10.96 -1.82 4.07
N VAL A 161 12.00 -1.43 3.35
CA VAL A 161 12.09 -0.16 2.63
C VAL A 161 12.50 -0.43 1.20
N ASP A 162 11.88 0.28 0.27
CA ASP A 162 12.18 0.18 -1.15
C ASP A 162 13.20 1.24 -1.53
N LEU A 163 14.21 0.86 -2.32
CA LEU A 163 15.27 1.73 -2.77
C LEU A 163 15.39 1.68 -4.29
N ILE A 164 15.61 2.84 -4.92
CA ILE A 164 15.91 2.97 -6.33
C ILE A 164 17.41 3.29 -6.47
N TYR A 165 18.11 2.51 -7.29
CA TYR A 165 19.51 2.74 -7.63
C TYR A 165 19.67 3.11 -9.10
N GLY A 166 20.81 3.69 -9.47
CA GLY A 166 21.11 4.07 -10.86
C GLY A 166 20.34 5.30 -11.37
N THR A 167 19.73 6.11 -10.45
CA THR A 167 19.04 7.33 -10.82
C THR A 167 20.02 8.31 -11.48
N GLN A 168 19.71 8.77 -12.69
CA GLN A 168 20.48 9.84 -13.34
C GLN A 168 20.16 11.17 -12.66
N VAL A 169 21.10 11.67 -11.88
CA VAL A 169 21.04 13.04 -11.32
C VAL A 169 21.95 13.93 -12.16
N LYS A 170 21.41 15.05 -12.65
CA LYS A 170 22.24 16.06 -13.27
C LYS A 170 23.21 16.61 -12.21
N ALA A 171 24.50 16.62 -12.54
CA ALA A 171 25.55 17.22 -11.71
C ALA A 171 25.34 18.72 -11.53
#